data_a0a4ecf3b9f34278691c6d7e6a9dd61e
#
_entry.id   a0a4ecf3b9f34278691c6d7e6a9dd61e
#
_cell.length_a   1.000
_cell.length_b   1.000
_cell.length_c   1.000
_cell.angle_alpha   90.00
_cell.angle_beta   90.00
_cell.angle_gamma   90.00
#
_symmetry.space_group_name_H-M   'P 1'
#
loop_
_entity.id
_entity.type
_entity.pdbx_description
1 polymer ?
#
loop_
_entity_poly.entity_id
_entity_poly.type
_entity_poly.pdbx_seq_one_letter_code
_entity_poly.pdbx_strand_id
1 'polypeptide(L)'
;AMIDSRAEAQSLGDYPFYTGAVVTGSRGRLGLKSIDIRQSDGSVKRIDCDALGVSGGWNPSVHLTCHMNGRPVWDPALASFTPQPGAIPGLVAAGAAAGEMSTQGALAQGQAEALTLAKALGKRVKPSTLPVADATPYEITPFWDVGGTGRAWLDFQNDVTVKDIKQAVQENFRSVEHMKRYTTQGMATDQGKNSNVAALAVLADATGRGIPETGTTTFRPPYVPVALAALGAGGHGKGFAPERLLTSDRISRERGAPMVEAG
;
A
#
# COMPACT_ATOMS: atom_id res chain seq x y z
N ALA A 1 -4.27 23.74 -11.22
CA ALA A 1 -5.15 23.89 -10.07
C ALA A 1 -4.76 22.90 -8.97
N MET A 2 -4.97 23.26 -7.73
CA MET A 2 -4.85 22.36 -6.55
C MET A 2 -6.21 22.22 -5.91
N ILE A 3 -6.52 21.00 -5.45
CA ILE A 3 -7.79 20.66 -4.80
C ILE A 3 -7.42 20.01 -3.47
N ASP A 4 -7.94 20.55 -2.37
CA ASP A 4 -7.71 20.02 -1.03
C ASP A 4 -9.05 19.77 -0.35
N SER A 5 -9.23 18.55 0.19
CA SER A 5 -10.47 18.17 0.86
C SER A 5 -10.68 18.86 2.20
N ARG A 6 -9.63 19.44 2.79
CA ARG A 6 -9.69 20.18 4.05
C ARG A 6 -10.17 21.61 3.81
N ALA A 7 -11.12 22.05 4.61
CA ALA A 7 -11.69 23.40 4.46
C ALA A 7 -10.72 24.51 4.85
N GLU A 8 -9.81 24.22 5.79
CA GLU A 8 -8.82 25.16 6.36
C GLU A 8 -7.49 25.19 5.59
N ALA A 9 -7.35 24.37 4.52
CA ALA A 9 -6.13 24.34 3.74
C ALA A 9 -5.83 25.69 3.08
N GLN A 10 -4.56 26.06 3.02
CA GLN A 10 -4.07 27.31 2.44
C GLN A 10 -3.29 27.09 1.16
N SER A 11 -3.45 27.99 0.20
CA SER A 11 -2.65 27.96 -1.03
C SER A 11 -1.19 28.27 -0.72
N LEU A 12 -0.31 27.47 -1.31
CA LEU A 12 1.14 27.67 -1.24
C LEU A 12 1.72 28.39 -2.47
N GLY A 13 0.87 28.81 -3.41
CA GLY A 13 1.33 29.43 -4.66
C GLY A 13 0.23 30.17 -5.42
N ASP A 14 0.62 30.79 -6.53
CA ASP A 14 -0.27 31.54 -7.43
C ASP A 14 -0.89 30.61 -8.50
N TYR A 15 -1.85 29.81 -8.08
CA TYR A 15 -2.62 28.91 -8.92
C TYR A 15 -4.05 28.78 -8.38
N PRO A 16 -5.04 28.41 -9.22
CA PRO A 16 -6.38 28.14 -8.74
C PRO A 16 -6.39 27.09 -7.64
N PHE A 17 -6.92 27.42 -6.47
CA PHE A 17 -6.94 26.59 -5.29
C PHE A 17 -8.39 26.41 -4.80
N TYR A 18 -8.78 25.15 -4.54
CA TYR A 18 -10.13 24.78 -4.12
C TYR A 18 -10.05 24.04 -2.79
N THR A 19 -10.45 24.71 -1.70
CA THR A 19 -10.51 24.13 -0.34
C THR A 19 -11.85 23.47 -0.08
N GLY A 20 -11.87 22.45 0.77
CA GLY A 20 -13.08 21.68 1.06
C GLY A 20 -13.69 21.02 -0.18
N ALA A 21 -12.88 20.86 -1.23
CA ALA A 21 -13.32 20.32 -2.51
C ALA A 21 -12.75 18.92 -2.74
N VAL A 22 -13.49 18.10 -3.47
CA VAL A 22 -13.10 16.72 -3.76
C VAL A 22 -13.36 16.40 -5.23
N VAL A 23 -12.49 15.57 -5.81
CA VAL A 23 -12.68 15.04 -7.17
C VAL A 23 -13.73 13.93 -7.12
N THR A 24 -14.82 14.11 -7.84
CA THR A 24 -15.96 13.18 -7.88
C THR A 24 -16.09 12.41 -9.19
N GLY A 25 -15.35 12.80 -10.21
CA GLY A 25 -15.37 12.12 -11.49
C GLY A 25 -14.27 12.58 -12.42
N SER A 26 -13.97 11.76 -13.40
CA SER A 26 -13.01 12.05 -14.47
C SER A 26 -13.64 11.74 -15.84
N ARG A 27 -13.18 12.44 -16.88
CA ARG A 27 -13.66 12.26 -18.24
C ARG A 27 -12.52 12.11 -19.22
N GLY A 28 -12.70 11.25 -20.20
CA GLY A 28 -11.77 10.96 -21.27
C GLY A 28 -11.80 9.49 -21.64
N ARG A 29 -11.54 9.14 -22.91
CA ARG A 29 -11.53 7.76 -23.40
C ARG A 29 -10.12 7.21 -23.57
N LEU A 30 -9.26 7.96 -24.25
CA LEU A 30 -7.86 7.57 -24.53
C LEU A 30 -6.87 8.30 -23.63
N GLY A 31 -7.35 9.09 -22.70
CA GLY A 31 -6.60 9.89 -21.75
C GLY A 31 -7.54 10.85 -21.03
N LEU A 32 -7.07 11.40 -19.92
CA LEU A 32 -7.84 12.38 -19.16
C LEU A 32 -8.08 13.63 -19.99
N LYS A 33 -9.27 14.20 -19.93
CA LYS A 33 -9.68 15.45 -20.58
C LYS A 33 -10.19 16.48 -19.60
N SER A 34 -10.84 16.02 -18.53
CA SER A 34 -11.32 16.89 -17.46
C SER A 34 -11.64 16.07 -16.21
N ILE A 35 -11.74 16.77 -15.09
CA ILE A 35 -12.25 16.26 -13.81
C ILE A 35 -13.47 17.08 -13.39
N ASP A 36 -14.38 16.44 -12.68
CA ASP A 36 -15.48 17.10 -12.00
C ASP A 36 -15.12 17.17 -10.50
N ILE A 37 -15.12 18.36 -9.92
CA ILE A 37 -14.91 18.57 -8.48
C ILE A 37 -16.22 19.00 -7.83
N ARG A 38 -16.50 18.47 -6.65
CA ARG A 38 -17.56 18.94 -5.75
C ARG A 38 -16.94 19.89 -4.76
N GLN A 39 -17.42 21.13 -4.72
CA GLN A 39 -16.98 22.16 -3.80
C GLN A 39 -17.68 22.05 -2.44
N SER A 40 -17.22 22.81 -1.45
CA SER A 40 -17.76 22.81 -0.09
C SER A 40 -19.24 23.23 0.00
N ASP A 41 -19.72 24.03 -0.94
CA ASP A 41 -21.12 24.42 -1.07
C ASP A 41 -22.01 23.39 -1.78
N GLY A 42 -21.42 22.23 -2.17
CA GLY A 42 -22.09 21.17 -2.90
C GLY A 42 -22.15 21.38 -4.42
N SER A 43 -21.76 22.55 -4.93
CA SER A 43 -21.71 22.79 -6.37
C SER A 43 -20.66 21.93 -7.07
N VAL A 44 -20.91 21.58 -8.32
CA VAL A 44 -19.98 20.79 -9.13
C VAL A 44 -19.35 21.69 -10.18
N LYS A 45 -18.03 21.72 -10.22
CA LYS A 45 -17.24 22.45 -11.22
C LYS A 45 -16.40 21.49 -12.04
N ARG A 46 -16.37 21.71 -13.35
CA ARG A 46 -15.47 21.00 -14.25
C ARG A 46 -14.17 21.77 -14.45
N ILE A 47 -13.06 21.04 -14.44
CA ILE A 47 -11.73 21.55 -14.70
C ILE A 47 -11.14 20.73 -15.84
N ASP A 48 -10.78 21.38 -16.93
CA ASP A 48 -10.09 20.74 -18.05
C ASP A 48 -8.63 20.48 -17.64
N CYS A 49 -8.18 19.25 -17.85
CA CYS A 49 -6.82 18.81 -17.56
C CYS A 49 -6.52 17.51 -18.30
N ASP A 50 -5.27 17.29 -18.60
CA ASP A 50 -4.72 16.07 -19.22
C ASP A 50 -3.99 15.16 -18.22
N ALA A 51 -3.76 15.64 -17.00
CA ALA A 51 -3.18 14.89 -15.92
C ALA A 51 -3.80 15.27 -14.57
N LEU A 52 -3.90 14.30 -13.66
CA LEU A 52 -4.33 14.46 -12.28
C LEU A 52 -3.32 13.77 -11.36
N GLY A 53 -2.57 14.57 -10.60
CA GLY A 53 -1.75 14.07 -9.50
C GLY A 53 -2.59 13.89 -8.24
N VAL A 54 -2.42 12.77 -7.55
CA VAL A 54 -3.14 12.47 -6.30
C VAL A 54 -2.13 12.21 -5.19
N SER A 55 -2.31 12.86 -4.04
CA SER A 55 -1.53 12.61 -2.82
C SER A 55 -2.49 12.15 -1.72
N GLY A 56 -2.40 10.87 -1.38
CA GLY A 56 -3.26 10.21 -0.37
C GLY A 56 -2.56 9.96 0.97
N GLY A 57 -1.38 10.54 1.19
CA GLY A 57 -0.58 10.32 2.39
C GLY A 57 0.40 9.15 2.27
N TRP A 58 1.01 8.79 3.39
CA TRP A 58 2.05 7.78 3.50
C TRP A 58 1.67 6.70 4.51
N ASN A 59 2.05 5.46 4.22
CA ASN A 59 1.88 4.34 5.13
C ASN A 59 3.24 3.79 5.57
N PRO A 60 3.45 3.50 6.86
CA PRO A 60 4.62 2.80 7.34
C PRO A 60 4.82 1.44 6.68
N SER A 61 6.07 1.04 6.45
CA SER A 61 6.40 -0.28 5.90
C SER A 61 6.40 -1.34 7.00
N VAL A 62 5.26 -1.97 7.26
CA VAL A 62 5.05 -2.95 8.34
C VAL A 62 5.37 -4.40 7.96
N HIS A 63 5.73 -4.67 6.71
CA HIS A 63 5.80 -6.03 6.16
C HIS A 63 6.81 -6.94 6.85
N LEU A 64 7.99 -6.44 7.21
CA LEU A 64 9.01 -7.27 7.87
C LEU A 64 8.55 -7.77 9.24
N THR A 65 7.82 -6.94 10.01
CA THR A 65 7.22 -7.37 11.26
C THR A 65 6.11 -8.38 11.05
N CYS A 66 5.28 -8.19 10.02
CA CYS A 66 4.22 -9.15 9.66
C CYS A 66 4.80 -10.51 9.24
N HIS A 67 5.93 -10.54 8.51
CA HIS A 67 6.60 -11.80 8.13
C HIS A 67 7.05 -12.64 9.34
N MET A 68 7.29 -11.99 10.47
CA MET A 68 7.67 -12.61 11.74
C MET A 68 6.50 -12.78 12.70
N ASN A 69 5.25 -12.74 12.21
CA ASN A 69 4.01 -12.81 12.97
C ASN A 69 3.73 -11.63 13.91
N GLY A 70 4.44 -10.51 13.77
CA GLY A 70 4.11 -9.27 14.45
C GLY A 70 2.81 -8.70 13.91
N ARG A 71 1.94 -8.23 14.81
CA ARG A 71 0.70 -7.57 14.42
C ARG A 71 0.90 -6.05 14.50
N PRO A 72 0.71 -5.32 13.40
CA PRO A 72 0.77 -3.88 13.44
C PRO A 72 -0.41 -3.30 14.22
N VAL A 73 -0.19 -2.12 14.79
CA VAL A 73 -1.18 -1.40 15.60
C VAL A 73 -1.66 -0.17 14.81
N TRP A 74 -2.94 0.13 14.92
CA TRP A 74 -3.50 1.33 14.29
C TRP A 74 -3.09 2.59 15.04
N ASP A 75 -2.56 3.55 14.32
CA ASP A 75 -2.27 4.90 14.81
C ASP A 75 -3.28 5.88 14.19
N PRO A 76 -4.20 6.45 14.97
CA PRO A 76 -5.20 7.36 14.45
C PRO A 76 -4.63 8.71 14.00
N ALA A 77 -3.50 9.16 14.55
CA ALA A 77 -2.85 10.41 14.14
C ALA A 77 -2.22 10.29 12.75
N LEU A 78 -1.72 9.10 12.41
CA LEU A 78 -1.16 8.78 11.11
C LEU A 78 -2.21 8.24 10.13
N ALA A 79 -3.41 7.90 10.61
CA ALA A 79 -4.43 7.16 9.86
C ALA A 79 -3.84 5.91 9.15
N SER A 80 -2.96 5.19 9.83
CA SER A 80 -2.26 4.03 9.28
C SER A 80 -1.84 3.03 10.36
N PHE A 81 -1.43 1.84 9.94
CA PHE A 81 -0.87 0.85 10.84
C PHE A 81 0.64 1.04 11.01
N THR A 82 1.13 0.94 12.24
CA THR A 82 2.56 1.00 12.59
C THR A 82 3.03 -0.33 13.19
N PRO A 83 4.31 -0.68 13.07
CA PRO A 83 4.86 -1.82 13.78
C PRO A 83 4.73 -1.64 15.30
N GLN A 84 4.29 -2.68 16.00
CA GLN A 84 4.27 -2.64 17.46
C GLN A 84 5.71 -2.76 18.00
N PRO A 85 6.20 -1.78 18.79
CA PRO A 85 7.54 -1.86 19.37
C PRO A 85 7.71 -3.13 20.22
N GLY A 86 8.85 -3.80 20.06
CA GLY A 86 9.19 -5.00 20.82
C GLY A 86 8.41 -6.27 20.48
N ALA A 87 7.50 -6.24 19.49
CA ALA A 87 6.73 -7.42 19.08
C ALA A 87 7.60 -8.54 18.51
N ILE A 88 8.73 -8.21 17.90
CA ILE A 88 9.66 -9.16 17.31
C ILE A 88 11.02 -9.02 17.99
N PRO A 89 11.52 -10.05 18.66
CA PRO A 89 12.85 -10.02 19.27
C PRO A 89 13.95 -9.74 18.25
N GLY A 90 14.81 -8.76 18.52
CA GLY A 90 15.93 -8.39 17.66
C GLY A 90 15.56 -7.56 16.41
N LEU A 91 14.31 -7.18 16.25
CA LEU A 91 13.85 -6.29 15.17
C LEU A 91 13.32 -4.99 15.78
N VAL A 92 13.85 -3.87 15.29
CA VAL A 92 13.39 -2.51 15.65
C VAL A 92 13.07 -1.76 14.37
N ALA A 93 11.93 -1.07 14.33
CA ALA A 93 11.58 -0.15 13.27
C ALA A 93 11.96 1.28 13.68
N ALA A 94 12.42 2.08 12.71
CA ALA A 94 12.73 3.49 12.90
C ALA A 94 12.35 4.31 11.67
N GLY A 95 12.20 5.62 11.84
CA GLY A 95 11.82 6.55 10.79
C GLY A 95 10.41 6.29 10.26
N ALA A 96 10.17 6.52 9.00
CA ALA A 96 8.87 6.35 8.38
C ALA A 96 8.29 4.93 8.53
N ALA A 97 9.14 3.91 8.64
CA ALA A 97 8.71 2.53 8.93
C ALA A 97 8.11 2.39 10.35
N ALA A 98 8.45 3.27 11.27
CA ALA A 98 7.89 3.32 12.63
C ALA A 98 6.81 4.41 12.79
N GLY A 99 6.48 5.14 11.71
CA GLY A 99 5.51 6.22 11.74
C GLY A 99 6.10 7.63 11.93
N GLU A 100 7.43 7.75 12.08
CA GLU A 100 8.10 9.06 12.11
C GLU A 100 8.33 9.57 10.69
N MET A 101 7.50 10.51 10.25
CA MET A 101 7.47 10.94 8.84
C MET A 101 8.35 12.17 8.55
N SER A 102 8.82 12.90 9.57
CA SER A 102 9.78 13.99 9.37
C SER A 102 11.20 13.48 9.18
N THR A 103 11.98 14.14 8.34
CA THR A 103 13.37 13.73 8.11
C THR A 103 14.23 13.89 9.37
N GLN A 104 14.05 14.99 10.10
CA GLN A 104 14.79 15.24 11.34
C GLN A 104 14.44 14.22 12.42
N GLY A 105 13.17 13.90 12.58
CA GLY A 105 12.69 12.89 13.52
C GLY A 105 13.20 11.49 13.16
N ALA A 106 13.17 11.13 11.89
CA ALA A 106 13.67 9.85 11.40
C ALA A 106 15.18 9.67 11.67
N LEU A 107 15.98 10.72 11.47
CA LEU A 107 17.41 10.71 11.80
C LEU A 107 17.64 10.54 13.31
N ALA A 108 16.90 11.29 14.13
CA ALA A 108 17.02 11.21 15.59
C ALA A 108 16.61 9.83 16.13
N GLN A 109 15.48 9.31 15.67
CA GLN A 109 14.99 7.99 16.05
C GLN A 109 15.96 6.89 15.60
N GLY A 110 16.44 6.93 14.35
CA GLY A 110 17.42 5.96 13.84
C GLY A 110 18.70 5.93 14.66
N GLN A 111 19.23 7.09 15.06
CA GLN A 111 20.40 7.15 15.95
C GLN A 111 20.09 6.57 17.33
N ALA A 112 18.96 6.93 17.94
CA ALA A 112 18.58 6.45 19.28
C ALA A 112 18.44 4.92 19.30
N GLU A 113 17.78 4.35 18.31
CA GLU A 113 17.61 2.90 18.21
C GLU A 113 18.93 2.18 17.94
N ALA A 114 19.79 2.73 17.06
CA ALA A 114 21.12 2.17 16.81
C ALA A 114 22.00 2.16 18.06
N LEU A 115 21.98 3.22 18.87
CA LEU A 115 22.71 3.28 20.14
C LEU A 115 22.17 2.27 21.15
N THR A 116 20.86 2.12 21.23
CA THR A 116 20.20 1.13 22.10
C THR A 116 20.59 -0.29 21.73
N LEU A 117 20.53 -0.63 20.46
CA LEU A 117 20.93 -1.95 19.94
C LEU A 117 22.43 -2.21 20.14
N ALA A 118 23.29 -1.22 19.87
CA ALA A 118 24.73 -1.34 20.10
C ALA A 118 25.05 -1.64 21.58
N LYS A 119 24.37 -0.93 22.50
CA LYS A 119 24.51 -1.18 23.94
C LYS A 119 24.07 -2.59 24.34
N ALA A 120 22.91 -3.04 23.80
CA ALA A 120 22.41 -4.39 24.05
C ALA A 120 23.37 -5.47 23.54
N LEU A 121 24.12 -5.20 22.46
CA LEU A 121 25.19 -6.07 21.93
C LEU A 121 26.54 -5.89 22.61
N GLY A 122 26.61 -5.18 23.74
CA GLY A 122 27.86 -4.94 24.50
C GLY A 122 28.86 -4.00 23.80
N LYS A 123 28.40 -3.23 22.78
CA LYS A 123 29.24 -2.28 22.06
C LYS A 123 29.20 -0.89 22.72
N ARG A 124 30.35 -0.22 22.73
CA ARG A 124 30.44 1.18 23.15
C ARG A 124 30.46 2.08 21.93
N VAL A 125 29.37 2.80 21.71
CA VAL A 125 29.22 3.73 20.60
C VAL A 125 28.83 5.11 21.16
N LYS A 126 29.39 6.17 20.61
CA LYS A 126 29.01 7.54 20.95
C LYS A 126 27.99 8.05 19.91
N PRO A 127 27.01 8.88 20.33
CA PRO A 127 26.15 9.54 19.38
C PRO A 127 26.96 10.46 18.46
N SER A 128 26.59 10.52 17.21
CA SER A 128 27.13 11.49 16.24
C SER A 128 26.27 12.76 16.22
N THR A 129 26.86 13.87 15.79
CA THR A 129 26.08 15.07 15.49
C THR A 129 25.20 14.79 14.26
N LEU A 130 23.90 14.96 14.42
CA LEU A 130 22.97 14.79 13.29
C LEU A 130 22.97 16.05 12.41
N PRO A 131 22.85 15.92 11.08
CA PRO A 131 22.60 17.04 10.22
C PRO A 131 21.23 17.68 10.53
N VAL A 132 21.12 18.96 10.27
CA VAL A 132 19.82 19.67 10.33
C VAL A 132 19.04 19.27 9.08
N ALA A 133 17.80 18.85 9.29
CA ALA A 133 16.90 18.42 8.23
C ALA A 133 15.48 18.94 8.47
N ASP A 134 14.57 18.68 7.53
CA ASP A 134 13.17 19.06 7.65
C ASP A 134 12.51 18.38 8.88
N ALA A 135 11.88 19.19 9.71
CA ALA A 135 11.19 18.79 10.92
C ALA A 135 9.67 19.05 10.85
N THR A 136 9.13 19.30 9.64
CA THR A 136 7.70 19.54 9.46
C THR A 136 6.90 18.34 9.95
N PRO A 137 5.96 18.52 10.89
CA PRO A 137 5.09 17.44 11.36
C PRO A 137 4.26 16.86 10.19
N TYR A 138 4.07 15.56 10.21
CA TYR A 138 3.14 14.91 9.30
C TYR A 138 1.72 15.02 9.86
N GLU A 139 0.85 15.63 9.08
CA GLU A 139 -0.55 15.78 9.40
C GLU A 139 -1.40 15.19 8.28
N ILE A 140 -2.39 14.37 8.63
CA ILE A 140 -3.32 13.78 7.68
C ILE A 140 -4.75 13.85 8.23
N THR A 141 -5.67 14.24 7.35
CA THR A 141 -7.11 14.13 7.58
C THR A 141 -7.63 13.03 6.67
N PRO A 142 -7.96 11.84 7.20
CA PRO A 142 -8.35 10.71 6.37
C PRO A 142 -9.68 10.97 5.65
N PHE A 143 -9.74 10.65 4.36
CA PHE A 143 -10.93 10.75 3.53
C PHE A 143 -10.97 9.57 2.55
N TRP A 144 -11.58 8.47 2.98
CA TRP A 144 -11.46 7.17 2.34
C TRP A 144 -12.32 6.98 1.10
N ASP A 145 -13.52 7.58 1.07
CA ASP A 145 -14.47 7.45 -0.04
C ASP A 145 -15.21 8.77 -0.24
N VAL A 146 -15.03 9.37 -1.39
CA VAL A 146 -15.69 10.66 -1.72
C VAL A 146 -17.18 10.50 -2.04
N GLY A 147 -17.63 9.26 -2.26
CA GLY A 147 -18.96 9.00 -2.82
C GLY A 147 -19.12 9.56 -4.23
N GLY A 148 -19.88 8.91 -5.05
CA GLY A 148 -20.11 9.35 -6.42
C GLY A 148 -20.86 8.30 -7.22
N THR A 149 -21.20 8.63 -8.47
CA THR A 149 -21.89 7.72 -9.39
C THR A 149 -20.93 6.85 -10.21
N GLY A 150 -19.65 7.21 -10.24
CA GLY A 150 -18.60 6.50 -10.95
C GLY A 150 -18.05 5.31 -10.16
N ARG A 151 -17.13 4.58 -10.80
CA ARG A 151 -16.36 3.53 -10.12
C ARG A 151 -15.31 4.16 -9.21
N ALA A 152 -15.29 3.79 -7.92
CA ALA A 152 -14.28 4.17 -6.96
C ALA A 152 -13.30 3.01 -6.83
N TRP A 153 -12.17 3.12 -7.50
CA TRP A 153 -11.14 2.08 -7.56
C TRP A 153 -10.31 2.06 -6.27
N LEU A 154 -10.05 0.87 -5.75
CA LEU A 154 -9.18 0.62 -4.61
C LEU A 154 -7.89 -0.07 -5.05
N ASP A 155 -8.00 -1.25 -5.65
CA ASP A 155 -6.86 -2.02 -6.16
C ASP A 155 -6.82 -1.93 -7.68
N PHE A 156 -5.83 -1.21 -8.21
CA PHE A 156 -5.67 -1.01 -9.65
C PHE A 156 -5.08 -2.22 -10.37
N GLN A 157 -4.46 -3.17 -9.66
CA GLN A 157 -3.89 -4.38 -10.27
C GLN A 157 -4.95 -5.47 -10.46
N ASN A 158 -5.93 -5.53 -9.57
CA ASN A 158 -7.02 -6.51 -9.63
C ASN A 158 -8.39 -5.87 -9.92
N ASP A 159 -8.42 -4.59 -10.28
CA ASP A 159 -9.63 -3.84 -10.62
C ASP A 159 -10.73 -3.88 -9.53
N VAL A 160 -10.32 -3.93 -8.25
CA VAL A 160 -11.26 -3.95 -7.13
C VAL A 160 -11.76 -2.55 -6.80
N THR A 161 -13.06 -2.42 -6.60
CA THR A 161 -13.74 -1.17 -6.30
C THR A 161 -14.35 -1.16 -4.89
N VAL A 162 -14.76 0.03 -4.43
CA VAL A 162 -15.57 0.18 -3.21
C VAL A 162 -16.85 -0.67 -3.26
N LYS A 163 -17.46 -0.79 -4.44
CA LYS A 163 -18.67 -1.61 -4.62
C LYS A 163 -18.40 -3.09 -4.35
N ASP A 164 -17.26 -3.61 -4.78
CA ASP A 164 -16.92 -5.03 -4.60
C ASP A 164 -16.72 -5.34 -3.12
N ILE A 165 -16.10 -4.43 -2.35
CA ILE A 165 -15.99 -4.58 -0.89
C ILE A 165 -17.37 -4.59 -0.23
N LYS A 166 -18.24 -3.64 -0.58
CA LYS A 166 -19.61 -3.57 -0.05
C LYS A 166 -20.43 -4.82 -0.41
N GLN A 167 -20.26 -5.36 -1.63
CA GLN A 167 -20.89 -6.61 -2.05
C GLN A 167 -20.36 -7.80 -1.23
N ALA A 168 -19.06 -7.90 -1.01
CA ALA A 168 -18.48 -8.93 -0.17
C ALA A 168 -19.11 -8.96 1.23
N VAL A 169 -19.34 -7.78 1.83
CA VAL A 169 -20.03 -7.67 3.13
C VAL A 169 -21.49 -8.14 3.06
N GLN A 170 -22.21 -7.80 2.00
CA GLN A 170 -23.60 -8.27 1.79
C GLN A 170 -23.65 -9.80 1.69
N GLU A 171 -22.64 -10.42 1.11
CA GLU A 171 -22.49 -11.87 0.99
C GLU A 171 -21.82 -12.51 2.23
N ASN A 172 -21.72 -11.75 3.32
CA ASN A 172 -21.21 -12.16 4.62
C ASN A 172 -19.69 -12.42 4.72
N PHE A 173 -18.88 -11.93 3.77
CA PHE A 173 -17.42 -11.95 3.85
C PHE A 173 -16.92 -10.73 4.65
N ARG A 174 -17.11 -10.75 5.96
CA ARG A 174 -16.90 -9.60 6.86
C ARG A 174 -15.50 -9.53 7.48
N SER A 175 -14.71 -10.58 7.40
CA SER A 175 -13.31 -10.55 7.87
C SER A 175 -12.40 -10.07 6.74
N VAL A 176 -11.31 -9.38 7.11
CA VAL A 176 -10.31 -8.87 6.18
C VAL A 176 -9.81 -9.96 5.23
N GLU A 177 -9.45 -11.13 5.78
CA GLU A 177 -8.89 -12.22 5.00
C GLU A 177 -9.91 -12.91 4.09
N HIS A 178 -11.19 -12.94 4.46
CA HIS A 178 -12.26 -13.46 3.60
C HIS A 178 -12.60 -12.46 2.49
N MET A 179 -12.78 -11.18 2.82
CA MET A 179 -13.00 -10.13 1.86
C MET A 179 -11.86 -10.08 0.82
N LYS A 180 -10.61 -10.14 1.27
CA LYS A 180 -9.42 -10.20 0.42
C LYS A 180 -9.50 -11.33 -0.60
N ARG A 181 -9.84 -12.56 -0.16
CA ARG A 181 -9.92 -13.73 -1.06
C ARG A 181 -11.12 -13.68 -1.99
N TYR A 182 -12.23 -13.13 -1.53
CA TYR A 182 -13.44 -12.99 -2.34
C TYR A 182 -13.26 -11.97 -3.47
N THR A 183 -12.67 -10.82 -3.16
CA THR A 183 -12.51 -9.71 -4.10
C THR A 183 -11.17 -9.67 -4.83
N THR A 184 -10.19 -10.47 -4.42
CA THR A 184 -8.77 -10.39 -4.80
C THR A 184 -8.05 -9.10 -4.36
N GLN A 185 -8.66 -8.29 -3.47
CA GLN A 185 -8.08 -7.08 -2.92
C GLN A 185 -6.70 -7.32 -2.30
N GLY A 186 -5.67 -6.64 -2.80
CA GLY A 186 -4.31 -6.77 -2.30
C GLY A 186 -3.66 -8.13 -2.54
N MET A 187 -4.14 -8.91 -3.50
CA MET A 187 -3.58 -10.22 -3.85
C MET A 187 -2.60 -10.18 -5.03
N ALA A 188 -2.43 -9.04 -5.66
CA ALA A 188 -1.45 -8.87 -6.73
C ALA A 188 -0.02 -8.73 -6.18
N THR A 189 0.95 -8.51 -7.08
CA THR A 189 2.39 -8.47 -6.74
C THR A 189 2.77 -7.37 -5.76
N ASP A 190 2.00 -6.29 -5.68
CA ASP A 190 2.19 -5.21 -4.70
C ASP A 190 1.63 -5.54 -3.31
N GLN A 191 0.87 -6.62 -3.16
CA GLN A 191 0.20 -7.03 -1.92
C GLN A 191 -0.63 -5.91 -1.28
N GLY A 192 -1.21 -5.03 -2.10
CA GLY A 192 -2.08 -3.96 -1.65
C GLY A 192 -1.38 -2.79 -0.94
N LYS A 193 -0.09 -2.53 -1.22
CA LYS A 193 0.66 -1.43 -0.60
C LYS A 193 -0.07 -0.08 -0.65
N ASN A 194 -0.69 0.21 -1.80
CA ASN A 194 -1.38 1.48 -2.03
C ASN A 194 -2.89 1.43 -1.75
N SER A 195 -3.46 0.25 -1.54
CA SER A 195 -4.92 0.06 -1.51
C SER A 195 -5.45 -0.49 -0.18
N ASN A 196 -4.64 -1.24 0.58
CA ASN A 196 -5.12 -1.97 1.74
C ASN A 196 -5.79 -1.08 2.79
N VAL A 197 -5.19 0.05 3.17
CA VAL A 197 -5.74 0.90 4.24
C VAL A 197 -7.09 1.48 3.84
N ALA A 198 -7.22 1.97 2.61
CA ALA A 198 -8.50 2.45 2.09
C ALA A 198 -9.56 1.34 1.99
N ALA A 199 -9.16 0.14 1.54
CA ALA A 199 -10.07 -1.01 1.49
C ALA A 199 -10.54 -1.45 2.88
N LEU A 200 -9.64 -1.42 3.89
CA LEU A 200 -9.98 -1.72 5.28
C LEU A 200 -10.93 -0.68 5.88
N ALA A 201 -10.75 0.60 5.55
CA ALA A 201 -11.65 1.66 5.97
C ALA A 201 -13.06 1.48 5.38
N VAL A 202 -13.16 1.14 4.09
CA VAL A 202 -14.44 0.81 3.44
C VAL A 202 -15.08 -0.44 4.06
N LEU A 203 -14.30 -1.47 4.37
CA LEU A 203 -14.79 -2.69 5.05
C LEU A 203 -15.28 -2.39 6.47
N ALA A 204 -14.54 -1.57 7.21
CA ALA A 204 -14.88 -1.12 8.55
C ALA A 204 -16.23 -0.39 8.55
N ASP A 205 -16.39 0.59 7.67
CA ASP A 205 -17.64 1.33 7.49
C ASP A 205 -18.81 0.41 7.12
N ALA A 206 -18.62 -0.45 6.12
CA ALA A 206 -19.67 -1.37 5.65
C ALA A 206 -20.08 -2.43 6.71
N THR A 207 -19.21 -2.74 7.67
CA THR A 207 -19.49 -3.69 8.75
C THR A 207 -19.90 -3.03 10.07
N GLY A 208 -19.88 -1.70 10.14
CA GLY A 208 -20.15 -0.92 11.36
C GLY A 208 -19.08 -1.09 12.44
N ARG A 209 -17.82 -1.33 12.06
CA ARG A 209 -16.66 -1.52 12.96
C ARG A 209 -15.67 -0.39 12.82
N GLY A 210 -14.79 -0.23 13.82
CA GLY A 210 -13.59 0.59 13.65
C GLY A 210 -12.53 -0.08 12.78
N ILE A 211 -11.61 0.72 12.23
CA ILE A 211 -10.45 0.17 11.47
C ILE A 211 -9.57 -0.72 12.36
N PRO A 212 -9.26 -0.36 13.63
CA PRO A 212 -8.50 -1.22 14.53
C PRO A 212 -9.15 -2.61 14.73
N GLU A 213 -10.47 -2.66 14.89
CA GLU A 213 -11.24 -3.88 15.10
C GLU A 213 -11.34 -4.72 13.82
N THR A 214 -11.40 -4.07 12.68
CA THR A 214 -11.36 -4.73 11.37
C THR A 214 -10.00 -5.39 11.13
N GLY A 215 -8.92 -4.77 11.60
CA GLY A 215 -7.56 -5.25 11.47
C GLY A 215 -6.97 -5.05 10.08
N THR A 216 -5.86 -5.70 9.82
CA THR A 216 -5.17 -5.60 8.52
C THR A 216 -4.82 -6.97 7.96
N THR A 217 -4.51 -7.00 6.67
CA THR A 217 -4.04 -8.20 5.99
C THR A 217 -2.61 -8.54 6.42
N THR A 218 -2.25 -9.82 6.34
CA THR A 218 -0.88 -10.28 6.57
C THR A 218 -0.08 -10.23 5.27
N PHE A 219 1.02 -9.48 5.28
CA PHE A 219 1.99 -9.48 4.19
C PHE A 219 2.84 -10.75 4.22
N ARG A 220 3.22 -11.24 3.03
CA ARG A 220 4.02 -12.46 2.88
C ARG A 220 5.29 -12.17 2.08
N PRO A 221 6.42 -12.82 2.39
CA PRO A 221 7.63 -12.69 1.58
C PRO A 221 7.46 -13.36 0.20
N PRO A 222 8.08 -12.81 -0.86
CA PRO A 222 8.80 -11.54 -0.87
C PRO A 222 7.83 -10.36 -0.94
N TYR A 223 8.04 -9.34 -0.10
CA TYR A 223 7.21 -8.13 -0.10
C TYR A 223 7.44 -7.25 -1.34
N VAL A 224 8.69 -7.18 -1.80
CA VAL A 224 9.04 -6.56 -3.07
C VAL A 224 9.10 -7.66 -4.14
N PRO A 225 8.42 -7.51 -5.28
CA PRO A 225 8.47 -8.48 -6.36
C PRO A 225 9.92 -8.77 -6.78
N VAL A 226 10.26 -10.05 -6.88
CA VAL A 226 11.59 -10.50 -7.30
C VAL A 226 11.50 -10.99 -8.73
N ALA A 227 12.37 -10.48 -9.60
CA ALA A 227 12.42 -10.93 -10.98
C ALA A 227 12.83 -12.41 -11.06
N LEU A 228 12.20 -13.18 -11.95
CA LEU A 228 12.56 -14.59 -12.19
C LEU A 228 14.04 -14.78 -12.52
N ALA A 229 14.63 -13.81 -13.24
CA ALA A 229 16.06 -13.82 -13.53
C ALA A 229 16.95 -13.79 -12.28
N ALA A 230 16.53 -13.08 -11.22
CA ALA A 230 17.24 -13.08 -9.95
C ALA A 230 17.15 -14.44 -9.25
N LEU A 231 15.97 -15.09 -9.30
CA LEU A 231 15.78 -16.45 -8.79
C LEU A 231 16.57 -17.49 -9.58
N GLY A 232 16.74 -17.26 -10.90
CA GLY A 232 17.52 -18.11 -11.79
C GLY A 232 19.03 -18.05 -11.55
N ALA A 233 19.51 -17.14 -10.70
CA ALA A 233 20.94 -17.02 -10.31
C ALA A 233 21.91 -17.03 -11.51
N GLY A 234 21.56 -16.38 -12.62
CA GLY A 234 22.34 -16.34 -13.86
C GLY A 234 22.21 -17.61 -14.72
N GLY A 235 21.30 -18.51 -14.42
CA GLY A 235 21.00 -19.68 -15.26
C GLY A 235 20.51 -19.27 -16.64
N HIS A 236 20.95 -19.99 -17.67
CA HIS A 236 20.56 -19.81 -19.07
C HIS A 236 20.06 -21.12 -19.67
N GLY A 237 19.13 -21.05 -20.63
CA GLY A 237 18.60 -22.23 -21.34
C GLY A 237 18.05 -23.27 -20.34
N LYS A 238 18.52 -24.51 -20.43
CA LYS A 238 18.09 -25.60 -19.53
C LYS A 238 18.43 -25.35 -18.04
N GLY A 239 19.43 -24.54 -17.74
CA GLY A 239 19.75 -24.15 -16.36
C GLY A 239 18.73 -23.19 -15.75
N PHE A 240 18.04 -22.41 -16.57
CA PHE A 240 16.97 -21.50 -16.15
C PHE A 240 15.59 -22.18 -16.18
N ALA A 241 15.33 -22.97 -17.21
CA ALA A 241 14.10 -23.74 -17.38
C ALA A 241 14.45 -25.23 -17.50
N PRO A 242 14.70 -25.94 -16.40
CA PRO A 242 15.15 -27.35 -16.47
C PRO A 242 14.03 -28.23 -17.00
N GLU A 243 14.33 -28.96 -18.05
CA GLU A 243 13.44 -29.97 -18.61
C GLU A 243 13.54 -31.25 -17.77
N ARG A 244 12.44 -31.71 -17.23
CA ARG A 244 12.34 -33.00 -16.54
C ARG A 244 11.54 -33.96 -17.38
N LEU A 245 12.21 -35.00 -17.90
CA LEU A 245 11.61 -35.99 -18.77
C LEU A 245 11.28 -37.26 -17.98
N LEU A 246 10.20 -37.92 -18.38
CA LEU A 246 9.89 -39.25 -17.91
C LEU A 246 10.94 -40.24 -18.44
N THR A 247 11.16 -41.35 -17.73
CA THR A 247 12.07 -42.42 -18.18
C THR A 247 11.67 -43.03 -19.54
N SER A 248 10.38 -42.96 -19.87
CA SER A 248 9.80 -43.42 -21.14
C SER A 248 9.86 -42.40 -22.25
N ASP A 249 10.26 -41.12 -21.99
CA ASP A 249 10.20 -40.05 -22.98
C ASP A 249 10.94 -40.40 -24.29
N ARG A 250 12.15 -40.93 -24.17
CA ARG A 250 12.95 -41.31 -25.33
C ARG A 250 12.22 -42.35 -26.21
N ILE A 251 11.65 -43.38 -25.60
CA ILE A 251 10.92 -44.44 -26.31
C ILE A 251 9.65 -43.88 -26.96
N SER A 252 8.96 -42.97 -26.27
CA SER A 252 7.77 -42.31 -26.81
C SER A 252 8.10 -41.47 -28.04
N ARG A 253 9.16 -40.68 -28.01
CA ARG A 253 9.63 -39.88 -29.16
C ARG A 253 10.08 -40.74 -30.34
N GLU A 254 10.84 -41.81 -30.07
CA GLU A 254 11.26 -42.78 -31.10
C GLU A 254 10.08 -43.47 -31.81
N ARG A 255 8.96 -43.62 -31.10
CA ARG A 255 7.70 -44.17 -31.64
C ARG A 255 6.78 -43.13 -32.28
N GLY A 256 7.21 -41.86 -32.37
CA GLY A 256 6.42 -40.79 -32.98
C GLY A 256 5.31 -40.25 -32.14
N ALA A 257 5.30 -40.45 -30.80
CA ALA A 257 4.35 -39.85 -29.90
C ALA A 257 4.66 -38.36 -29.76
N PRO A 258 3.69 -37.44 -30.03
CA PRO A 258 3.90 -36.02 -29.84
C PRO A 258 3.98 -35.69 -28.34
N MET A 259 5.05 -35.01 -27.93
CA MET A 259 5.24 -34.50 -26.61
C MET A 259 5.09 -32.98 -26.66
N VAL A 260 4.19 -32.43 -25.86
CA VAL A 260 3.93 -30.99 -25.78
C VAL A 260 4.10 -30.53 -24.34
N GLU A 261 4.55 -29.30 -24.15
CA GLU A 261 4.51 -28.67 -22.81
C GLU A 261 3.05 -28.39 -22.46
N ALA A 262 2.65 -28.84 -21.26
CA ALA A 262 1.42 -28.46 -20.66
C ALA A 262 1.75 -27.53 -19.48
N GLY A 263 1.34 -26.27 -19.57
CA GLY A 263 1.54 -25.24 -18.54
C GLY A 263 0.54 -25.36 -17.40
#